data_ec3cab6836617ce374c3726ba5faaf43
#
_entry.id   ec3cab6836617ce374c3726ba5faaf43
#
_cell.length_a   1.000
_cell.length_b   1.000
_cell.length_c   1.000
_cell.angle_alpha   90.00
_cell.angle_beta   90.00
_cell.angle_gamma   90.00
#
_symmetry.space_group_name_H-M   'P 1'
#
loop_
_entity.id
_entity.type
_entity.pdbx_description
1 polymer ?
#
loop_
_entity_poly.entity_id
_entity_poly.type
_entity_poly.pdbx_seq_one_letter_code
_entity_poly.pdbx_strand_id
1 'polypeptide(L)'
;EFVRADQLPGAFKTLARVSRIMEQLVSAWSVLATMTPSEYTTLRQSLGASSGFQSYQYRIIEFMLGNKNAAMLKPHAHRPDLQAQVETALNEPSIYDEAIRLLSRQGFEIAPDQLERDFSQARINDDSVQQAWLQIYQAPEQHWALYELAEELVDLEDAFRQWRFRHATTVERIIGVKRGTGGTAGVSYLRKMLDVVLFPELWNLRTDL
;
A
#
# COMPACT_ATOMS: atom_id res chain seq x y z
N GLU A 1 -1.44 -15.16 -2.47
CA GLU A 1 -1.58 -16.60 -2.75
C GLU A 1 -1.58 -16.89 -4.25
N PHE A 2 -2.48 -16.31 -5.07
CA PHE A 2 -2.59 -16.60 -6.51
C PHE A 2 -1.29 -16.33 -7.28
N VAL A 3 -0.61 -15.20 -7.02
CA VAL A 3 0.69 -14.87 -7.65
C VAL A 3 1.77 -15.87 -7.23
N ARG A 4 1.79 -16.27 -5.96
CA ARG A 4 2.70 -17.30 -5.44
C ARG A 4 2.50 -18.66 -6.10
N ALA A 5 1.25 -18.99 -6.44
CA ALA A 5 0.88 -20.28 -7.05
C ALA A 5 0.83 -20.24 -8.59
N ASP A 6 1.30 -19.18 -9.22
CA ASP A 6 1.27 -18.94 -10.67
C ASP A 6 -0.16 -18.98 -11.29
N GLN A 7 -1.17 -18.67 -10.48
CA GLN A 7 -2.58 -18.66 -10.87
C GLN A 7 -3.03 -17.24 -11.28
N LEU A 8 -2.40 -16.66 -12.29
CA LEU A 8 -2.63 -15.28 -12.71
C LEU A 8 -4.09 -14.93 -13.02
N PRO A 9 -4.91 -15.80 -13.67
CA PRO A 9 -6.34 -15.50 -13.85
C PRO A 9 -7.09 -15.26 -12.53
N GLY A 10 -6.74 -16.01 -11.48
CA GLY A 10 -7.27 -15.81 -10.12
C GLY A 10 -6.79 -14.51 -9.49
N ALA A 11 -5.51 -14.16 -9.71
CA ALA A 11 -4.93 -12.90 -9.27
C ALA A 11 -5.66 -11.71 -9.90
N PHE A 12 -5.82 -11.66 -11.22
CA PHE A 12 -6.52 -10.59 -11.95
C PHE A 12 -7.95 -10.38 -11.46
N LYS A 13 -8.72 -11.47 -11.35
CA LYS A 13 -10.09 -11.38 -10.82
C LYS A 13 -10.14 -10.81 -9.40
N THR A 14 -9.14 -11.13 -8.57
CA THR A 14 -9.07 -10.64 -7.19
C THR A 14 -8.62 -9.18 -7.15
N LEU A 15 -7.63 -8.79 -7.95
CA LEU A 15 -7.16 -7.40 -8.07
C LEU A 15 -8.27 -6.49 -8.61
N ALA A 16 -8.98 -6.91 -9.66
CA ALA A 16 -10.15 -6.17 -10.16
C ALA A 16 -11.22 -5.93 -9.07
N ARG A 17 -11.43 -6.91 -8.18
CA ARG A 17 -12.33 -6.72 -7.02
C ARG A 17 -11.77 -5.72 -6.03
N VAL A 18 -10.45 -5.78 -5.73
CA VAL A 18 -9.78 -4.81 -4.85
C VAL A 18 -9.90 -3.40 -5.44
N SER A 19 -9.70 -3.23 -6.74
CA SER A 19 -9.87 -1.93 -7.41
C SER A 19 -11.27 -1.37 -7.22
N ARG A 20 -12.34 -2.19 -7.36
CA ARG A 20 -13.72 -1.75 -7.08
C ARG A 20 -13.95 -1.38 -5.62
N ILE A 21 -13.32 -2.07 -4.67
CA ILE A 21 -13.38 -1.71 -3.26
C ILE A 21 -12.67 -0.37 -3.03
N MET A 22 -11.50 -0.17 -3.64
CA MET A 22 -10.76 1.09 -3.53
C MET A 22 -11.54 2.28 -4.09
N GLU A 23 -12.24 2.13 -5.21
CA GLU A 23 -13.16 3.16 -5.74
C GLU A 23 -14.20 3.59 -4.69
N GLN A 24 -14.80 2.62 -3.99
CA GLN A 24 -15.76 2.92 -2.92
C GLN A 24 -15.11 3.63 -1.73
N LEU A 25 -13.92 3.20 -1.33
CA LEU A 25 -13.17 3.84 -0.24
C LEU A 25 -12.75 5.27 -0.60
N VAL A 26 -12.33 5.52 -1.84
CA VAL A 26 -12.01 6.87 -2.33
C VAL A 26 -13.28 7.74 -2.39
N SER A 27 -14.39 7.20 -2.89
CA SER A 27 -15.68 7.88 -2.97
C SER A 27 -16.22 8.26 -1.58
N ALA A 28 -16.03 7.40 -0.57
CA ALA A 28 -16.48 7.67 0.81
C ALA A 28 -15.87 8.94 1.40
N TRP A 29 -14.66 9.33 0.98
CA TRP A 29 -14.06 10.61 1.38
C TRP A 29 -14.87 11.82 0.92
N SER A 30 -15.58 11.73 -0.19
CA SER A 30 -16.43 12.82 -0.68
C SER A 30 -17.58 13.12 0.31
N VAL A 31 -18.12 12.07 0.95
CA VAL A 31 -19.13 12.21 2.00
C VAL A 31 -18.52 12.79 3.27
N LEU A 32 -17.40 12.22 3.73
CA LEU A 32 -16.71 12.71 4.94
C LEU A 32 -16.25 14.16 4.80
N ALA A 33 -15.85 14.58 3.60
CA ALA A 33 -15.42 15.95 3.32
C ALA A 33 -16.56 16.99 3.40
N THR A 34 -17.82 16.58 3.48
CA THR A 34 -18.94 17.51 3.73
C THR A 34 -19.03 17.97 5.19
N MET A 35 -18.39 17.23 6.11
CA MET A 35 -18.36 17.58 7.52
C MET A 35 -17.65 18.92 7.73
N THR A 36 -18.31 19.82 8.48
CA THR A 36 -17.73 21.12 8.83
C THR A 36 -16.83 21.03 10.06
N PRO A 37 -15.91 21.98 10.28
CA PRO A 37 -15.09 22.03 11.50
C PRO A 37 -15.93 22.10 12.79
N SER A 38 -17.09 22.76 12.75
CA SER A 38 -18.00 22.86 13.91
C SER A 38 -18.60 21.52 14.27
N GLU A 39 -19.15 20.80 13.28
CA GLU A 39 -19.71 19.45 13.48
C GLU A 39 -18.65 18.47 14.00
N TYR A 40 -17.46 18.50 13.42
CA TYR A 40 -16.36 17.66 13.87
C TYR A 40 -15.91 17.99 15.29
N THR A 41 -15.94 19.25 15.72
CA THR A 41 -15.57 19.63 17.08
C THR A 41 -16.48 18.98 18.10
N THR A 42 -17.77 18.87 17.81
CA THR A 42 -18.75 18.16 18.65
C THR A 42 -18.49 16.65 18.64
N LEU A 43 -18.31 16.07 17.44
CA LEU A 43 -18.00 14.63 17.29
C LEU A 43 -16.70 14.25 18.00
N ARG A 44 -15.66 15.10 17.90
CA ARG A 44 -14.35 14.84 18.49
C ARG A 44 -14.39 14.60 19.99
N GLN A 45 -15.31 15.23 20.71
CA GLN A 45 -15.47 15.04 22.16
C GLN A 45 -15.85 13.59 22.50
N SER A 46 -16.62 12.93 21.63
CA SER A 46 -17.02 11.52 21.81
C SER A 46 -15.95 10.51 21.36
N LEU A 47 -14.98 10.91 20.53
CA LEU A 47 -13.91 10.02 20.05
C LEU A 47 -12.84 9.73 21.12
N GLY A 48 -12.69 10.59 22.12
CA GLY A 48 -11.66 10.43 23.16
C GLY A 48 -10.26 10.32 22.56
N ALA A 49 -9.54 9.23 22.88
CA ALA A 49 -8.20 8.92 22.36
C ALA A 49 -8.21 8.05 21.09
N SER A 50 -9.39 7.71 20.54
CA SER A 50 -9.50 6.88 19.34
C SER A 50 -8.92 7.60 18.14
N SER A 51 -8.17 6.86 17.32
CA SER A 51 -7.48 7.39 16.14
C SER A 51 -7.40 6.37 15.03
N GLY A 52 -7.55 6.81 13.79
CA GLY A 52 -7.30 5.97 12.61
C GLY A 52 -5.87 5.42 12.55
N PHE A 53 -4.92 6.06 13.22
CA PHE A 53 -3.55 5.57 13.37
C PHE A 53 -3.46 4.19 14.07
N GLN A 54 -4.46 3.85 14.86
CA GLN A 54 -4.58 2.59 15.59
C GLN A 54 -5.33 1.50 14.79
N SER A 55 -5.67 1.75 13.51
CA SER A 55 -6.30 0.73 12.67
C SER A 55 -5.31 -0.37 12.31
N TYR A 56 -5.46 -1.54 12.94
CA TYR A 56 -4.64 -2.71 12.64
C TYR A 56 -4.89 -3.22 11.22
N GLN A 57 -6.14 -3.18 10.74
CA GLN A 57 -6.52 -3.57 9.37
C GLN A 57 -5.79 -2.74 8.31
N TYR A 58 -5.77 -1.41 8.48
CA TYR A 58 -5.03 -0.53 7.60
C TYR A 58 -3.53 -0.86 7.61
N ARG A 59 -2.98 -1.16 8.77
CA ARG A 59 -1.57 -1.51 8.91
C ARG A 59 -1.23 -2.83 8.23
N ILE A 60 -2.09 -3.84 8.36
CA ILE A 60 -1.94 -5.12 7.64
C ILE A 60 -1.94 -4.87 6.13
N ILE A 61 -2.88 -4.07 5.61
CA ILE A 61 -2.95 -3.73 4.18
C ILE A 61 -1.64 -3.05 3.73
N GLU A 62 -1.12 -2.06 4.47
CA GLU A 62 0.14 -1.40 4.12
C GLU A 62 1.30 -2.39 4.06
N PHE A 63 1.40 -3.32 5.02
CA PHE A 63 2.46 -4.32 5.03
C PHE A 63 2.32 -5.34 3.89
N MET A 64 1.11 -5.76 3.58
CA MET A 64 0.83 -6.61 2.41
C MET A 64 1.19 -5.92 1.09
N LEU A 65 1.10 -4.60 1.02
CA LEU A 65 1.49 -3.81 -0.14
C LEU A 65 3.00 -3.45 -0.15
N GLY A 66 3.76 -3.82 0.88
CA GLY A 66 5.21 -3.62 0.93
C GLY A 66 5.70 -2.41 1.73
N ASN A 67 4.80 -1.57 2.27
CA ASN A 67 5.20 -0.44 3.14
C ASN A 67 5.56 -0.94 4.55
N LYS A 68 6.68 -1.65 4.67
CA LYS A 68 7.15 -2.30 5.89
C LYS A 68 7.78 -1.30 6.86
N ASN A 69 7.28 -1.25 8.10
CA ASN A 69 7.82 -0.39 9.15
C ASN A 69 7.50 -0.98 10.54
N ALA A 70 8.47 -1.63 11.16
CA ALA A 70 8.32 -2.27 12.46
C ALA A 70 7.90 -1.30 13.60
N ALA A 71 8.18 0.01 13.48
CA ALA A 71 7.72 0.99 14.47
C ALA A 71 6.18 1.06 14.55
N MET A 72 5.49 0.61 13.51
CA MET A 72 4.02 0.58 13.46
C MET A 72 3.39 -0.57 14.25
N LEU A 73 4.17 -1.43 14.90
CA LEU A 73 3.68 -2.39 15.90
C LEU A 73 3.31 -1.71 17.23
N LYS A 74 4.03 -0.63 17.58
CA LYS A 74 3.84 0.07 18.87
C LYS A 74 2.41 0.53 19.15
N PRO A 75 1.65 1.08 18.19
CA PRO A 75 0.26 1.50 18.41
C PRO A 75 -0.67 0.36 18.86
N HIS A 76 -0.28 -0.88 18.62
CA HIS A 76 -1.09 -2.08 18.88
C HIS A 76 -0.64 -2.83 20.15
N ALA A 77 0.41 -2.37 20.87
CA ALA A 77 0.98 -3.04 22.04
C ALA A 77 -0.02 -3.27 23.19
N HIS A 78 -1.10 -2.48 23.25
CA HIS A 78 -2.17 -2.64 24.22
C HIS A 78 -3.17 -3.77 23.89
N ARG A 79 -3.07 -4.38 22.71
CA ARG A 79 -3.91 -5.47 22.20
C ARG A 79 -3.02 -6.56 21.60
N PRO A 80 -2.49 -7.49 22.41
CA PRO A 80 -1.54 -8.52 21.94
C PRO A 80 -2.08 -9.38 20.79
N ASP A 81 -3.40 -9.65 20.77
CA ASP A 81 -4.09 -10.39 19.71
C ASP A 81 -4.03 -9.69 18.36
N LEU A 82 -4.19 -8.35 18.34
CA LEU A 82 -4.10 -7.55 17.12
C LEU A 82 -2.63 -7.29 16.74
N GLN A 83 -1.77 -7.07 17.73
CA GLN A 83 -0.35 -6.89 17.49
C GLN A 83 0.26 -8.11 16.79
N ALA A 84 -0.09 -9.33 17.22
CA ALA A 84 0.39 -10.57 16.59
C ALA A 84 -0.04 -10.67 15.11
N GLN A 85 -1.27 -10.25 14.77
CA GLN A 85 -1.73 -10.23 13.37
C GLN A 85 -0.93 -9.23 12.52
N VAL A 86 -0.68 -8.04 13.06
CA VAL A 86 0.13 -7.01 12.38
C VAL A 86 1.58 -7.47 12.22
N GLU A 87 2.15 -8.12 13.24
CA GLU A 87 3.51 -8.66 13.20
C GLU A 87 3.65 -9.80 12.18
N THR A 88 2.66 -10.67 12.08
CA THR A 88 2.61 -11.69 11.01
C THR A 88 2.67 -11.03 9.63
N ALA A 89 1.82 -10.03 9.37
CA ALA A 89 1.83 -9.32 8.10
C ALA A 89 3.14 -8.53 7.84
N LEU A 90 3.82 -8.07 8.91
CA LEU A 90 5.13 -7.43 8.79
C LEU A 90 6.18 -8.41 8.26
N ASN A 91 6.21 -9.62 8.78
CA ASN A 91 7.23 -10.64 8.51
C ASN A 91 6.96 -11.46 7.22
N GLU A 92 5.74 -11.42 6.69
CA GLU A 92 5.40 -12.12 5.45
C GLU A 92 5.82 -11.32 4.21
N PRO A 93 6.10 -11.99 3.07
CA PRO A 93 6.31 -11.32 1.79
C PRO A 93 5.11 -10.44 1.41
N SER A 94 5.38 -9.28 0.82
CA SER A 94 4.34 -8.44 0.21
C SER A 94 3.88 -9.00 -1.14
N ILE A 95 2.80 -8.42 -1.70
CA ILE A 95 2.36 -8.76 -3.05
C ILE A 95 3.46 -8.48 -4.09
N TYR A 96 4.25 -7.44 -3.88
CA TYR A 96 5.34 -7.09 -4.80
C TYR A 96 6.52 -8.06 -4.68
N ASP A 97 6.85 -8.53 -3.47
CA ASP A 97 7.85 -9.59 -3.30
C ASP A 97 7.43 -10.88 -4.04
N GLU A 98 6.15 -11.23 -3.98
CA GLU A 98 5.64 -12.39 -4.70
C GLU A 98 5.61 -12.19 -6.23
N ALA A 99 5.37 -10.95 -6.70
CA ALA A 99 5.48 -10.63 -8.12
C ALA A 99 6.93 -10.76 -8.60
N ILE A 100 7.91 -10.27 -7.85
CA ILE A 100 9.34 -10.40 -8.16
C ILE A 100 9.77 -11.88 -8.18
N ARG A 101 9.31 -12.67 -7.22
CA ARG A 101 9.54 -14.12 -7.21
C ARG A 101 8.90 -14.82 -8.42
N LEU A 102 7.74 -14.34 -8.87
CA LEU A 102 7.11 -14.82 -10.09
C LEU A 102 7.99 -14.51 -11.31
N LEU A 103 8.55 -13.29 -11.42
CA LEU A 103 9.47 -12.95 -12.52
C LEU A 103 10.65 -13.94 -12.58
N SER A 104 11.27 -14.24 -11.45
CA SER A 104 12.35 -15.21 -11.38
C SER A 104 11.91 -16.61 -11.83
N ARG A 105 10.72 -17.07 -11.42
CA ARG A 105 10.16 -18.38 -11.87
C ARG A 105 9.84 -18.40 -13.36
N GLN A 106 9.56 -17.24 -13.95
CA GLN A 106 9.30 -17.08 -15.39
C GLN A 106 10.60 -16.89 -16.20
N GLY A 107 11.78 -16.99 -15.56
CA GLY A 107 13.08 -17.00 -16.22
C GLY A 107 13.75 -15.63 -16.34
N PHE A 108 13.21 -14.57 -15.72
CA PHE A 108 13.90 -13.29 -15.65
C PHE A 108 15.02 -13.34 -14.61
N GLU A 109 16.14 -12.67 -14.93
CA GLU A 109 17.29 -12.57 -14.02
C GLU A 109 16.96 -11.59 -12.88
N ILE A 110 16.78 -12.13 -11.67
CA ILE A 110 16.55 -11.37 -10.44
C ILE A 110 17.70 -11.63 -9.48
N ALA A 111 18.24 -10.57 -8.90
CA ALA A 111 19.32 -10.67 -7.91
C ALA A 111 18.86 -11.52 -6.71
N PRO A 112 19.69 -12.47 -6.21
CA PRO A 112 19.30 -13.40 -5.14
C PRO A 112 18.85 -12.73 -3.85
N ASP A 113 19.45 -11.60 -3.49
CA ASP A 113 19.10 -10.81 -2.30
C ASP A 113 17.71 -10.17 -2.39
N GLN A 114 17.12 -10.03 -3.60
CA GLN A 114 15.76 -9.60 -3.79
C GLN A 114 14.75 -10.74 -3.54
N LEU A 115 15.16 -11.98 -3.70
CA LEU A 115 14.32 -13.17 -3.53
C LEU A 115 14.30 -13.67 -2.07
N GLU A 116 15.41 -13.47 -1.34
CA GLU A 116 15.64 -14.04 0.01
C GLU A 116 15.92 -12.96 1.07
N ARG A 117 15.37 -11.76 0.89
CA ARG A 117 15.55 -10.64 1.81
C ARG A 117 14.78 -10.82 3.14
N ASP A 118 15.11 -10.01 4.13
CA ASP A 118 14.28 -9.81 5.32
C ASP A 118 13.00 -9.03 4.94
N PHE A 119 11.85 -9.73 4.90
CA PHE A 119 10.56 -9.12 4.51
C PHE A 119 10.00 -8.16 5.55
N SER A 120 10.53 -8.10 6.76
CA SER A 120 10.16 -7.10 7.77
C SER A 120 10.70 -5.70 7.47
N GLN A 121 11.68 -5.61 6.57
CA GLN A 121 12.31 -4.36 6.16
C GLN A 121 11.67 -3.79 4.88
N ALA A 122 11.70 -2.45 4.78
CA ALA A 122 11.31 -1.80 3.53
C ALA A 122 12.21 -2.26 2.37
N ARG A 123 11.60 -2.44 1.21
CA ARG A 123 12.33 -2.78 -0.01
C ARG A 123 13.13 -1.58 -0.50
N ILE A 124 14.29 -1.85 -1.08
CA ILE A 124 15.11 -0.87 -1.81
C ILE A 124 14.95 -1.18 -3.30
N ASN A 125 14.91 -0.16 -4.14
CA ASN A 125 14.94 -0.31 -5.60
C ASN A 125 16.12 -1.17 -6.02
N ASP A 126 15.88 -1.99 -7.03
CA ASP A 126 16.89 -2.89 -7.59
C ASP A 126 16.87 -2.90 -9.11
N ASP A 127 18.06 -2.78 -9.69
CA ASP A 127 18.22 -2.69 -11.14
C ASP A 127 17.80 -3.98 -11.85
N SER A 128 18.01 -5.16 -11.25
CA SER A 128 17.59 -6.43 -11.87
C SER A 128 16.08 -6.53 -11.98
N VAL A 129 15.35 -6.07 -10.96
CA VAL A 129 13.89 -6.01 -10.97
C VAL A 129 13.39 -4.98 -12.00
N GLN A 130 14.01 -3.80 -12.06
CA GLN A 130 13.65 -2.78 -13.04
C GLN A 130 13.88 -3.29 -14.47
N GLN A 131 15.00 -3.94 -14.74
CA GLN A 131 15.30 -4.52 -16.05
C GLN A 131 14.33 -5.64 -16.43
N ALA A 132 13.95 -6.49 -15.51
CA ALA A 132 12.95 -7.54 -15.76
C ALA A 132 11.60 -6.94 -16.18
N TRP A 133 11.11 -5.95 -15.44
CA TRP A 133 9.89 -5.24 -15.82
C TRP A 133 10.02 -4.50 -17.14
N LEU A 134 11.16 -3.84 -17.40
CA LEU A 134 11.40 -3.12 -18.65
C LEU A 134 11.33 -4.08 -19.86
N GLN A 135 11.93 -5.27 -19.78
CA GLN A 135 11.83 -6.28 -20.83
C GLN A 135 10.37 -6.68 -21.12
N ILE A 136 9.55 -6.82 -20.08
CA ILE A 136 8.12 -7.13 -20.22
C ILE A 136 7.38 -6.01 -20.94
N TYR A 137 7.65 -4.75 -20.56
CA TYR A 137 7.02 -3.58 -21.19
C TYR A 137 7.48 -3.34 -22.63
N GLN A 138 8.69 -3.75 -22.98
CA GLN A 138 9.20 -3.66 -24.35
C GLN A 138 8.66 -4.76 -25.27
N ALA A 139 8.14 -5.86 -24.72
CA ALA A 139 7.60 -6.98 -25.49
C ALA A 139 6.25 -7.50 -24.87
N PRO A 140 5.23 -6.63 -24.74
CA PRO A 140 4.00 -6.98 -24.03
C PRO A 140 3.26 -8.15 -24.66
N GLU A 141 3.32 -8.30 -25.99
CA GLU A 141 2.69 -9.42 -26.70
C GLU A 141 3.27 -10.79 -26.30
N GLN A 142 4.56 -10.83 -25.97
CA GLN A 142 5.25 -12.06 -25.53
C GLN A 142 5.00 -12.36 -24.05
N HIS A 143 4.77 -11.32 -23.23
CA HIS A 143 4.67 -11.40 -21.79
C HIS A 143 3.34 -10.87 -21.25
N TRP A 144 2.25 -11.02 -22.02
CA TRP A 144 0.96 -10.38 -21.76
C TRP A 144 0.47 -10.53 -20.31
N ALA A 145 0.55 -11.73 -19.74
CA ALA A 145 0.07 -11.96 -18.39
C ALA A 145 0.90 -11.26 -17.29
N LEU A 146 2.21 -11.09 -17.52
CA LEU A 146 3.08 -10.34 -16.61
C LEU A 146 2.92 -8.84 -16.79
N TYR A 147 2.72 -8.39 -18.01
CA TYR A 147 2.38 -7.00 -18.33
C TYR A 147 1.05 -6.58 -17.66
N GLU A 148 0.02 -7.41 -17.79
CA GLU A 148 -1.28 -7.19 -17.13
C GLU A 148 -1.13 -7.16 -15.60
N LEU A 149 -0.31 -8.07 -15.01
CA LEU A 149 -0.03 -8.05 -13.58
C LEU A 149 0.65 -6.73 -13.15
N ALA A 150 1.61 -6.24 -13.95
CA ALA A 150 2.29 -4.98 -13.66
C ALA A 150 1.32 -3.80 -13.67
N GLU A 151 0.44 -3.71 -14.67
CA GLU A 151 -0.56 -2.65 -14.75
C GLU A 151 -1.60 -2.74 -13.61
N GLU A 152 -2.06 -3.93 -13.26
CA GLU A 152 -2.95 -4.12 -12.09
C GLU A 152 -2.28 -3.67 -10.77
N LEU A 153 -0.98 -3.88 -10.61
CA LEU A 153 -0.22 -3.38 -9.46
C LEU A 153 -0.12 -1.85 -9.46
N VAL A 154 0.11 -1.25 -10.63
CA VAL A 154 0.16 0.21 -10.77
C VAL A 154 -1.20 0.82 -10.49
N ASP A 155 -2.28 0.26 -11.02
CA ASP A 155 -3.65 0.71 -10.76
C ASP A 155 -4.00 0.63 -9.27
N LEU A 156 -3.58 -0.46 -8.61
CA LEU A 156 -3.74 -0.62 -7.16
C LEU A 156 -3.00 0.46 -6.38
N GLU A 157 -1.75 0.75 -6.75
CA GLU A 157 -0.98 1.81 -6.09
C GLU A 157 -1.57 3.18 -6.36
N ASP A 158 -2.00 3.49 -7.59
CA ASP A 158 -2.64 4.76 -7.93
C ASP A 158 -3.91 4.98 -7.10
N ALA A 159 -4.78 3.97 -7.02
CA ALA A 159 -5.98 4.03 -6.18
C ALA A 159 -5.64 4.25 -4.70
N PHE A 160 -4.56 3.63 -4.21
CA PHE A 160 -4.11 3.80 -2.83
C PHE A 160 -3.51 5.19 -2.57
N ARG A 161 -2.80 5.77 -3.54
CA ARG A 161 -2.31 7.17 -3.51
C ARG A 161 -3.49 8.15 -3.51
N GLN A 162 -4.51 7.95 -4.34
CA GLN A 162 -5.72 8.75 -4.37
C GLN A 162 -6.45 8.71 -3.01
N TRP A 163 -6.57 7.52 -2.40
CA TRP A 163 -7.15 7.37 -1.08
C TRP A 163 -6.37 8.15 -0.02
N ARG A 164 -5.03 8.05 0.01
CA ARG A 164 -4.16 8.81 0.92
C ARG A 164 -4.31 10.32 0.72
N PHE A 165 -4.34 10.76 -0.53
CA PHE A 165 -4.51 12.18 -0.87
C PHE A 165 -5.86 12.71 -0.36
N ARG A 166 -6.95 12.00 -0.64
CA ARG A 166 -8.29 12.35 -0.14
C ARG A 166 -8.35 12.38 1.37
N HIS A 167 -7.74 11.39 2.03
CA HIS A 167 -7.63 11.37 3.49
C HIS A 167 -6.91 12.62 4.02
N ALA A 168 -5.71 12.91 3.54
CA ALA A 168 -4.92 14.04 4.01
C ALA A 168 -5.64 15.38 3.81
N THR A 169 -6.21 15.61 2.63
CA THR A 169 -6.93 16.86 2.29
C THR A 169 -8.23 17.00 3.09
N THR A 170 -8.97 15.92 3.32
CA THR A 170 -10.20 15.94 4.14
C THR A 170 -9.86 16.25 5.60
N VAL A 171 -8.83 15.59 6.16
CA VAL A 171 -8.40 15.88 7.54
C VAL A 171 -7.92 17.32 7.67
N GLU A 172 -7.13 17.82 6.72
CA GLU A 172 -6.68 19.23 6.72
C GLU A 172 -7.84 20.22 6.66
N ARG A 173 -8.83 19.96 5.81
CA ARG A 173 -10.04 20.78 5.67
C ARG A 173 -10.83 20.87 6.99
N ILE A 174 -10.91 19.77 7.74
CA ILE A 174 -11.78 19.65 8.92
C ILE A 174 -11.07 20.13 10.18
N ILE A 175 -9.83 19.72 10.41
CA ILE A 175 -9.11 20.01 11.67
C ILE A 175 -7.92 20.94 11.49
N GLY A 176 -7.53 21.26 10.27
CA GLY A 176 -6.32 22.05 9.99
C GLY A 176 -5.06 21.35 10.50
N VAL A 177 -4.10 22.13 10.99
CA VAL A 177 -2.81 21.64 11.49
C VAL A 177 -2.84 21.15 12.96
N LYS A 178 -4.02 20.97 13.54
CA LYS A 178 -4.17 20.50 14.92
C LYS A 178 -3.65 19.05 15.04
N ARG A 179 -3.19 18.68 16.24
CA ARG A 179 -2.81 17.30 16.56
C ARG A 179 -4.00 16.35 16.41
N GLY A 180 -3.76 15.18 15.87
CA GLY A 180 -4.73 14.08 15.81
C GLY A 180 -5.11 13.59 17.23
N THR A 181 -6.26 12.95 17.36
CA THR A 181 -6.77 12.38 18.63
C THR A 181 -5.81 11.33 19.22
N GLY A 182 -5.08 10.59 18.38
CA GLY A 182 -4.07 9.61 18.81
C GLY A 182 -2.68 10.19 19.11
N GLY A 183 -2.55 11.51 19.27
CA GLY A 183 -1.28 12.16 19.61
C GLY A 183 -0.27 12.29 18.47
N THR A 184 -0.63 11.88 17.25
CA THR A 184 0.21 12.02 16.05
C THR A 184 0.32 13.48 15.60
N ALA A 185 1.33 13.77 14.76
CA ALA A 185 1.52 15.09 14.15
C ALA A 185 0.39 15.51 13.18
N GLY A 186 -0.71 14.73 13.10
CA GLY A 186 -1.88 15.06 12.29
C GLY A 186 -1.54 15.13 10.80
N VAL A 187 -1.95 16.24 10.16
CA VAL A 187 -1.82 16.43 8.70
C VAL A 187 -0.36 16.33 8.21
N SER A 188 0.62 16.77 9.00
CA SER A 188 2.03 16.68 8.56
C SER A 188 2.51 15.23 8.43
N TYR A 189 2.02 14.32 9.27
CA TYR A 189 2.26 12.88 9.11
C TYR A 189 1.59 12.34 7.84
N LEU A 190 0.32 12.70 7.62
CA LEU A 190 -0.44 12.24 6.43
C LEU A 190 0.21 12.72 5.13
N ARG A 191 0.71 13.94 5.09
CA ARG A 191 1.44 14.48 3.93
C ARG A 191 2.70 13.68 3.61
N LYS A 192 3.49 13.28 4.62
CA LYS A 192 4.65 12.40 4.42
C LYS A 192 4.27 11.03 3.83
N MET A 193 3.06 10.56 4.11
CA MET A 193 2.58 9.29 3.55
C MET A 193 2.25 9.39 2.05
N LEU A 194 2.11 10.60 1.49
CA LEU A 194 1.89 10.79 0.05
C LEU A 194 3.13 10.48 -0.78
N ASP A 195 4.32 10.60 -0.19
CA ASP A 195 5.60 10.34 -0.86
C ASP A 195 5.96 8.85 -0.90
N VAL A 196 5.19 7.99 -0.22
CA VAL A 196 5.46 6.55 -0.17
C VAL A 196 5.06 5.91 -1.50
N VAL A 197 6.05 5.34 -2.18
CA VAL A 197 5.91 4.55 -3.39
C VAL A 197 5.97 3.07 -3.02
N LEU A 198 5.01 2.26 -3.51
CA LEU A 198 4.89 0.85 -3.17
C LEU A 198 5.66 -0.05 -4.16
N PHE A 199 5.59 0.29 -5.46
CA PHE A 199 6.17 -0.49 -6.56
C PHE A 199 7.10 0.39 -7.41
N PRO A 200 8.23 0.83 -6.84
CA PRO A 200 9.00 1.94 -7.42
C PRO A 200 9.59 1.62 -8.81
N GLU A 201 10.01 0.38 -9.07
CA GLU A 201 10.56 0.01 -10.37
C GLU A 201 9.51 0.11 -11.50
N LEU A 202 8.24 -0.21 -11.19
CA LEU A 202 7.14 -0.06 -12.14
C LEU A 202 6.86 1.42 -12.50
N TRP A 203 7.07 2.34 -11.57
CA TRP A 203 6.95 3.77 -11.84
C TRP A 203 8.17 4.33 -12.57
N ASN A 204 9.38 3.90 -12.20
CA ASN A 204 10.62 4.42 -12.76
C ASN A 204 10.80 4.02 -14.23
N LEU A 205 10.49 2.77 -14.60
CA LEU A 205 10.66 2.27 -15.96
C LEU A 205 9.93 3.07 -17.03
N ARG A 206 8.84 3.80 -16.64
CA ARG A 206 8.10 4.66 -17.59
C ARG A 206 8.93 5.78 -18.18
N THR A 207 10.01 6.15 -17.52
CA THR A 207 10.98 7.13 -18.05
C THR A 207 11.94 6.50 -19.07
N ASP A 208 12.09 5.17 -19.01
CA ASP A 208 13.03 4.40 -19.83
C ASP A 208 12.35 3.77 -21.07
N LEU A 209 11.02 3.91 -21.20
CA LEU A 209 10.22 3.50 -22.36
C LEU A 209 10.20 4.60 -23.43
#